data_ae9e0a1a085086633fed1b092515eab1
#
_entry.id   ae9e0a1a085086633fed1b092515eab1
#
_cell.length_a   1.000
_cell.length_b   1.000
_cell.length_c   1.000
_cell.angle_alpha   90.00
_cell.angle_beta   90.00
_cell.angle_gamma   90.00
#
_symmetry.space_group_name_H-M   'P 1'
#
loop_
_entity.id
_entity.type
_entity.pdbx_description
1 polymer ?
#
loop_
_entity_poly.entity_id
_entity_poly.type
_entity_poly.pdbx_seq_one_letter_code
_entity_poly.pdbx_strand_id
1 'polypeptide(L)'
;CHNAEEKFVYMPFNEFTTTELGLERGNNLCPTSIRLASPMSEKYIRDFNELWKDEKQFADVTEQIIDNISNVYKENSPEFIYFITLYNIFNEFLEDISEDVLPNEATGFKTSQVWNKLYDFQKDASLAIINKLEKYNGCILADSVGLGKTFTALSVIKYYENRNKSVLVLCPKKLNDNWITYRSNYVNNPIAKDRLRYDILFHSDLSRTGGQTNGLELSHINWGNYDLVVIDESHNFRNGGKVTGGDEENPKENRYLRLMNKVIKAGVKTKVLMLSATPVNNR
;
A
#
# COMPACT_ATOMS: atom_id res chain seq x y z
N CYS A 1 40.28 0.88 -26.16
CA CYS A 1 39.65 0.21 -27.31
C CYS A 1 40.68 -0.04 -28.39
N HIS A 2 40.78 -1.23 -28.91
CA HIS A 2 41.64 -1.53 -30.05
C HIS A 2 40.84 -2.38 -31.06
N ASN A 3 41.01 -2.04 -32.31
CA ASN A 3 40.71 -2.92 -33.42
C ASN A 3 42.02 -3.60 -33.82
N ALA A 4 42.00 -4.71 -34.56
CA ALA A 4 43.21 -5.47 -34.89
C ALA A 4 44.32 -4.64 -35.53
N GLU A 5 43.99 -3.48 -36.12
CA GLU A 5 44.93 -2.62 -36.88
C GLU A 5 45.18 -1.23 -36.25
N GLU A 6 44.31 -0.74 -35.36
CA GLU A 6 44.45 0.63 -34.81
C GLU A 6 44.17 0.67 -33.29
N LYS A 7 45.01 1.39 -32.55
CA LYS A 7 44.93 1.58 -31.11
C LYS A 7 44.58 3.03 -30.79
N PHE A 8 43.50 3.22 -30.06
CA PHE A 8 43.02 4.54 -29.66
C PHE A 8 42.90 4.65 -28.13
N VAL A 9 43.14 5.85 -27.62
CA VAL A 9 42.87 6.21 -26.22
C VAL A 9 41.89 7.38 -26.19
N TYR A 10 40.91 7.31 -25.34
CA TYR A 10 39.94 8.38 -25.08
C TYR A 10 40.22 8.97 -23.70
N MET A 11 40.34 10.29 -23.61
CA MET A 11 40.60 11.01 -22.36
C MET A 11 39.77 12.31 -22.31
N PRO A 12 39.39 12.80 -21.15
CA PRO A 12 39.30 12.09 -19.88
C PRO A 12 38.00 11.23 -19.77
N PHE A 13 38.05 10.25 -18.86
CA PHE A 13 36.89 9.46 -18.43
C PHE A 13 36.65 9.88 -16.99
N ASN A 14 35.54 10.57 -16.71
CA ASN A 14 35.26 11.10 -15.37
C ASN A 14 34.48 10.11 -14.50
N GLU A 15 33.55 9.38 -15.09
CA GLU A 15 32.74 8.39 -14.40
C GLU A 15 32.46 7.19 -15.30
N PHE A 16 32.27 6.02 -14.70
CA PHE A 16 31.97 4.78 -15.45
C PHE A 16 30.46 4.64 -15.59
N THR A 17 29.84 5.52 -16.37
CA THR A 17 28.40 5.53 -16.61
C THR A 17 28.05 4.97 -18.00
N THR A 18 26.81 4.48 -18.15
CA THR A 18 26.29 4.00 -19.45
C THR A 18 26.32 5.08 -20.52
N THR A 19 26.13 6.32 -20.12
CA THR A 19 26.20 7.50 -21.00
C THR A 19 27.61 7.76 -21.50
N GLU A 20 28.66 7.68 -20.63
CA GLU A 20 30.02 7.88 -21.00
C GLU A 20 30.61 6.71 -21.81
N LEU A 21 30.06 5.51 -21.61
CA LEU A 21 30.34 4.34 -22.45
C LEU A 21 29.65 4.40 -23.82
N GLY A 22 28.78 5.40 -24.07
CA GLY A 22 28.09 5.57 -25.33
C GLY A 22 26.91 4.59 -25.53
N LEU A 23 26.46 3.92 -24.47
CA LEU A 23 25.34 2.99 -24.52
C LEU A 23 23.98 3.69 -24.45
N GLU A 24 23.93 4.89 -23.88
CA GLU A 24 22.73 5.73 -23.80
C GLU A 24 23.03 7.19 -24.18
N ARG A 25 22.03 7.88 -24.72
CA ARG A 25 22.12 9.32 -24.97
C ARG A 25 21.97 10.09 -23.66
N GLY A 26 23.02 10.72 -23.19
CA GLY A 26 22.98 11.63 -22.04
C GLY A 26 22.86 13.09 -22.44
N ASN A 27 22.45 13.90 -21.44
CA ASN A 27 22.36 15.37 -21.58
C ASN A 27 23.73 16.07 -21.36
N ASN A 28 24.83 15.47 -21.76
CA ASN A 28 26.14 16.04 -21.58
C ASN A 28 26.36 17.20 -22.56
N LEU A 29 26.32 18.40 -22.03
CA LEU A 29 26.53 19.65 -22.77
C LEU A 29 27.98 19.91 -23.19
N CYS A 30 28.97 19.12 -22.71
CA CYS A 30 30.40 19.22 -23.07
C CYS A 30 31.06 17.86 -23.14
N PRO A 31 31.09 17.19 -24.27
CA PRO A 31 31.96 16.04 -24.45
C PRO A 31 33.38 16.54 -24.62
N THR A 32 34.17 16.53 -23.56
CA THR A 32 35.61 16.84 -23.61
C THR A 32 36.46 15.57 -23.75
N SER A 33 35.95 14.52 -24.36
CA SER A 33 36.76 13.35 -24.66
C SER A 33 37.59 13.60 -25.92
N ILE A 34 38.90 13.52 -25.78
CA ILE A 34 39.85 13.61 -26.89
C ILE A 34 40.24 12.20 -27.30
N ARG A 35 40.08 11.88 -28.57
CA ARG A 35 40.58 10.63 -29.14
C ARG A 35 42.04 10.81 -29.55
N LEU A 36 42.91 10.05 -28.92
CA LEU A 36 44.32 10.01 -29.25
C LEU A 36 44.64 8.80 -30.12
N ALA A 37 45.30 9.03 -31.26
CA ALA A 37 45.78 7.99 -32.17
C ALA A 37 47.28 7.77 -31.98
N SER A 38 47.86 6.73 -32.65
CA SER A 38 49.29 6.49 -32.72
C SER A 38 50.03 7.72 -33.32
N PRO A 39 51.19 8.08 -32.77
CA PRO A 39 52.01 7.37 -31.76
C PRO A 39 51.66 7.72 -30.30
N MET A 40 50.86 8.74 -30.03
CA MET A 40 50.53 9.15 -28.67
C MET A 40 49.78 8.08 -27.87
N SER A 41 48.87 7.38 -28.50
CA SER A 41 48.09 6.30 -27.86
C SER A 41 48.97 5.15 -27.33
N GLU A 42 50.11 4.88 -27.98
CA GLU A 42 51.02 3.80 -27.57
C GLU A 42 51.68 4.04 -26.22
N LYS A 43 52.00 5.30 -25.92
CA LYS A 43 52.54 5.66 -24.61
C LYS A 43 51.52 5.41 -23.51
N TYR A 44 50.30 5.94 -23.68
CA TYR A 44 49.24 5.81 -22.69
C TYR A 44 48.79 4.36 -22.49
N ILE A 45 48.78 3.54 -23.54
CA ILE A 45 48.48 2.11 -23.45
C ILE A 45 49.58 1.38 -22.66
N ARG A 46 50.86 1.75 -22.84
CA ARG A 46 51.95 1.17 -22.08
C ARG A 46 51.85 1.54 -20.60
N ASP A 47 51.71 2.83 -20.32
CA ASP A 47 51.56 3.34 -18.95
C ASP A 47 50.36 2.69 -18.25
N PHE A 48 49.23 2.54 -18.96
CA PHE A 48 48.05 1.83 -18.45
C PHE A 48 48.33 0.36 -18.14
N ASN A 49 49.00 -0.35 -19.04
CA ASN A 49 49.31 -1.76 -18.84
C ASN A 49 50.34 -1.99 -17.69
N GLU A 50 51.23 -1.02 -17.43
CA GLU A 50 52.11 -1.06 -16.27
C GLU A 50 51.34 -0.86 -14.96
N LEU A 51 50.45 0.11 -14.93
CA LEU A 51 49.57 0.35 -13.77
C LEU A 51 48.61 -0.82 -13.51
N TRP A 52 47.99 -1.36 -14.56
CA TRP A 52 47.05 -2.48 -14.47
C TRP A 52 47.67 -3.75 -13.89
N LYS A 53 48.95 -3.93 -14.02
CA LYS A 53 49.68 -5.08 -13.46
C LYS A 53 50.09 -4.91 -12.00
N ASP A 54 49.90 -3.73 -11.44
CA ASP A 54 50.25 -3.47 -10.04
C ASP A 54 49.10 -3.91 -9.10
N GLU A 55 49.16 -5.17 -8.70
CA GLU A 55 48.16 -5.78 -7.79
C GLU A 55 48.10 -5.10 -6.40
N LYS A 56 49.06 -4.23 -6.05
CA LYS A 56 49.03 -3.49 -4.78
C LYS A 56 48.18 -2.23 -4.84
N GLN A 57 48.04 -1.67 -6.04
CA GLN A 57 47.29 -0.43 -6.24
C GLN A 57 45.92 -0.66 -6.89
N PHE A 58 45.77 -1.73 -7.66
CA PHE A 58 44.55 -2.04 -8.40
C PHE A 58 44.08 -3.46 -8.12
N ALA A 59 42.77 -3.63 -7.97
CA ALA A 59 42.13 -4.92 -7.94
C ALA A 59 41.31 -5.13 -9.22
N ASP A 60 41.46 -6.30 -9.84
CA ASP A 60 40.61 -6.66 -10.97
C ASP A 60 39.19 -7.03 -10.47
N VAL A 61 38.26 -6.18 -10.81
CA VAL A 61 36.84 -6.34 -10.46
C VAL A 61 35.97 -6.75 -11.66
N THR A 62 36.60 -7.20 -12.75
CA THR A 62 35.96 -7.53 -14.03
C THR A 62 34.87 -8.57 -13.83
N GLU A 63 35.11 -9.66 -13.10
CA GLU A 63 34.11 -10.70 -12.83
C GLU A 63 32.95 -10.17 -12.03
N GLN A 64 33.19 -9.34 -11.03
CA GLN A 64 32.13 -8.73 -10.21
C GLN A 64 31.23 -7.81 -11.03
N ILE A 65 31.82 -7.03 -11.94
CA ILE A 65 31.08 -6.16 -12.86
C ILE A 65 30.27 -6.98 -13.85
N ILE A 66 30.88 -8.02 -14.44
CA ILE A 66 30.19 -8.92 -15.38
C ILE A 66 29.01 -9.64 -14.68
N ASP A 67 29.20 -10.11 -13.46
CA ASP A 67 28.14 -10.74 -12.68
C ASP A 67 27.00 -9.77 -12.38
N ASN A 68 27.30 -8.54 -12.00
CA ASN A 68 26.30 -7.52 -11.78
C ASN A 68 25.53 -7.15 -13.05
N ILE A 69 26.25 -6.96 -14.17
CA ILE A 69 25.63 -6.69 -15.48
C ILE A 69 24.80 -7.88 -15.94
N SER A 70 25.32 -9.12 -15.82
CA SER A 70 24.60 -10.33 -16.23
C SER A 70 23.34 -10.57 -15.41
N ASN A 71 23.32 -10.15 -14.14
CA ASN A 71 22.12 -10.19 -13.30
C ASN A 71 21.03 -9.22 -13.77
N VAL A 72 21.41 -8.08 -14.35
CA VAL A 72 20.48 -7.12 -14.96
C VAL A 72 19.90 -7.65 -16.29
N TYR A 73 20.72 -8.39 -17.05
CA TYR A 73 20.32 -8.96 -18.36
C TYR A 73 19.82 -10.41 -18.30
N LYS A 74 19.69 -11.02 -17.11
CA LYS A 74 18.97 -12.29 -17.02
C LYS A 74 17.55 -12.05 -17.51
N GLU A 75 17.10 -12.89 -18.44
CA GLU A 75 15.70 -12.98 -18.83
C GLU A 75 14.88 -13.32 -17.57
N ASN A 76 14.38 -12.28 -16.94
CA ASN A 76 13.52 -12.43 -15.78
C ASN A 76 12.15 -12.89 -16.28
N SER A 77 11.58 -13.92 -15.64
CA SER A 77 10.25 -14.37 -16.00
C SER A 77 9.26 -13.18 -15.90
N PRO A 78 8.20 -13.14 -16.71
CA PRO A 78 7.18 -12.11 -16.62
C PRO A 78 6.62 -11.94 -15.20
N GLU A 79 6.56 -13.03 -14.43
CA GLU A 79 6.16 -13.04 -13.03
C GLU A 79 7.15 -12.27 -12.14
N PHE A 80 8.44 -12.45 -12.36
CA PHE A 80 9.47 -11.73 -11.59
C PHE A 80 9.46 -10.24 -11.91
N ILE A 81 9.32 -9.85 -13.19
CA ILE A 81 9.18 -8.45 -13.59
C ILE A 81 7.91 -7.84 -12.99
N TYR A 82 6.80 -8.58 -12.99
CA TYR A 82 5.56 -8.18 -12.34
C TYR A 82 5.75 -7.95 -10.84
N PHE A 83 6.40 -8.90 -10.14
CA PHE A 83 6.70 -8.78 -8.72
C PHE A 83 7.61 -7.59 -8.39
N ILE A 84 8.70 -7.38 -9.16
CA ILE A 84 9.59 -6.23 -8.94
C ILE A 84 8.87 -4.92 -9.24
N THR A 85 8.05 -4.88 -10.28
CA THR A 85 7.27 -3.67 -10.60
C THR A 85 6.30 -3.36 -9.46
N LEU A 86 5.56 -4.36 -8.96
CA LEU A 86 4.70 -4.18 -7.79
C LEU A 86 5.50 -3.78 -6.55
N TYR A 87 6.64 -4.43 -6.29
CA TYR A 87 7.51 -4.09 -5.16
C TYR A 87 7.96 -2.63 -5.22
N ASN A 88 8.45 -2.15 -6.37
CA ASN A 88 8.86 -0.75 -6.52
C ASN A 88 7.70 0.24 -6.41
N ILE A 89 6.51 -0.09 -6.94
CA ILE A 89 5.32 0.75 -6.79
C ILE A 89 4.88 0.83 -5.33
N PHE A 90 5.00 -0.26 -4.58
CA PHE A 90 4.54 -0.33 -3.19
C PHE A 90 5.63 -0.06 -2.15
N ASN A 91 6.92 -0.14 -2.52
CA ASN A 91 8.04 0.06 -1.60
C ASN A 91 8.11 1.49 -1.07
N GLU A 92 7.80 2.50 -1.88
CA GLU A 92 7.65 3.88 -1.39
C GLU A 92 6.62 3.99 -0.25
N PHE A 93 5.59 3.11 -0.26
CA PHE A 93 4.60 3.05 0.81
C PHE A 93 5.09 2.28 2.04
N LEU A 94 6.10 1.42 1.91
CA LEU A 94 6.68 0.65 3.03
C LEU A 94 7.76 1.45 3.76
N GLU A 95 8.55 2.24 3.06
CA GLU A 95 9.60 3.09 3.65
C GLU A 95 9.05 4.26 4.46
N ASP A 96 7.83 4.70 4.17
CA ASP A 96 7.12 5.76 4.91
C ASP A 96 6.48 5.26 6.24
N ILE A 97 6.70 4.00 6.62
CA ILE A 97 6.24 3.48 7.91
C ILE A 97 7.19 3.99 9.00
N SER A 98 6.86 5.13 9.59
CA SER A 98 7.54 5.55 10.81
C SER A 98 7.23 4.55 11.92
N GLU A 99 8.24 4.09 12.64
CA GLU A 99 8.10 3.15 13.79
C GLU A 99 7.10 3.67 14.84
N ASP A 100 6.90 4.98 14.92
CA ASP A 100 5.96 5.63 15.85
C ASP A 100 4.48 5.36 15.55
N VAL A 101 4.14 4.96 14.32
CA VAL A 101 2.76 4.66 13.89
C VAL A 101 2.44 3.18 13.99
N LEU A 102 3.47 2.32 13.99
CA LEU A 102 3.28 0.88 14.12
C LEU A 102 2.69 0.52 15.50
N PRO A 103 1.81 -0.49 15.56
CA PRO A 103 1.30 -1.01 16.82
C PRO A 103 2.47 -1.51 17.68
N ASN A 104 2.83 -0.73 18.69
CA ASN A 104 3.86 -1.14 19.63
C ASN A 104 3.33 -2.25 20.57
N GLU A 105 4.22 -2.94 21.23
CA GLU A 105 3.88 -4.05 22.15
C GLU A 105 3.00 -3.59 23.31
N ALA A 106 3.13 -2.32 23.72
CA ALA A 106 2.37 -1.74 24.83
C ALA A 106 0.85 -1.70 24.58
N THR A 107 0.39 -1.72 23.32
CA THR A 107 -1.05 -1.72 23.01
C THR A 107 -1.70 -3.09 23.15
N GLY A 108 -0.93 -4.18 23.31
CA GLY A 108 -1.45 -5.54 23.35
C GLY A 108 -2.13 -6.02 22.06
N PHE A 109 -1.99 -5.29 20.97
CA PHE A 109 -2.63 -5.61 19.68
C PHE A 109 -2.10 -6.93 19.10
N LYS A 110 -0.76 -7.11 19.07
CA LYS A 110 -0.11 -8.31 18.53
C LYS A 110 -0.30 -9.57 19.39
N THR A 111 -0.80 -9.42 20.63
CA THR A 111 -1.13 -10.54 21.52
C THR A 111 -2.61 -10.94 21.46
N SER A 112 -3.43 -10.22 20.70
CA SER A 112 -4.87 -10.50 20.56
C SER A 112 -5.14 -11.84 19.86
N GLN A 113 -6.31 -12.43 20.16
CA GLN A 113 -6.71 -13.70 19.52
C GLN A 113 -6.92 -13.53 18.01
N VAL A 114 -7.48 -12.40 17.58
CA VAL A 114 -7.68 -12.13 16.17
C VAL A 114 -6.34 -12.09 15.46
N TRP A 115 -5.33 -11.40 16.00
CA TRP A 115 -4.00 -11.32 15.41
C TRP A 115 -3.34 -12.70 15.27
N ASN A 116 -3.45 -13.53 16.30
CA ASN A 116 -2.86 -14.88 16.31
C ASN A 116 -3.53 -15.85 15.32
N LYS A 117 -4.75 -15.55 14.88
CA LYS A 117 -5.48 -16.34 13.87
C LYS A 117 -5.25 -15.88 12.43
N LEU A 118 -4.61 -14.73 12.22
CA LEU A 118 -4.29 -14.24 10.90
C LEU A 118 -3.16 -15.03 10.26
N TYR A 119 -3.27 -15.28 8.97
CA TYR A 119 -2.16 -15.67 8.12
C TYR A 119 -1.17 -14.51 7.96
N ASP A 120 0.08 -14.79 7.58
CA ASP A 120 1.11 -13.75 7.51
C ASP A 120 0.75 -12.63 6.52
N PHE A 121 0.23 -12.96 5.34
CA PHE A 121 -0.26 -11.94 4.39
C PHE A 121 -1.37 -11.05 4.96
N GLN A 122 -2.24 -11.59 5.84
CA GLN A 122 -3.29 -10.80 6.50
C GLN A 122 -2.71 -9.91 7.59
N LYS A 123 -1.66 -10.35 8.29
CA LYS A 123 -0.93 -9.52 9.26
C LYS A 123 -0.29 -8.32 8.57
N ASP A 124 0.41 -8.58 7.46
CA ASP A 124 1.03 -7.52 6.66
C ASP A 124 -0.04 -6.55 6.11
N ALA A 125 -1.14 -7.09 5.58
CA ALA A 125 -2.26 -6.27 5.13
C ALA A 125 -2.85 -5.41 6.27
N SER A 126 -3.00 -5.97 7.48
CA SER A 126 -3.53 -5.24 8.63
C SER A 126 -2.62 -4.07 9.03
N LEU A 127 -1.30 -4.28 9.07
CA LEU A 127 -0.33 -3.22 9.36
C LEU A 127 -0.34 -2.14 8.26
N ALA A 128 -0.35 -2.53 7.00
CA ALA A 128 -0.43 -1.60 5.89
C ALA A 128 -1.73 -0.77 5.89
N ILE A 129 -2.88 -1.39 6.24
CA ILE A 129 -4.16 -0.70 6.38
C ILE A 129 -4.10 0.32 7.52
N ILE A 130 -3.61 -0.06 8.69
CA ILE A 130 -3.47 0.83 9.85
C ILE A 130 -2.63 2.04 9.46
N ASN A 131 -1.48 1.83 8.85
CA ASN A 131 -0.62 2.91 8.39
C ASN A 131 -1.33 3.87 7.41
N LYS A 132 -2.01 3.31 6.40
CA LYS A 132 -2.78 4.11 5.44
C LYS A 132 -3.91 4.90 6.10
N LEU A 133 -4.61 4.30 7.07
CA LEU A 133 -5.65 4.98 7.82
C LEU A 133 -5.08 6.11 8.69
N GLU A 134 -3.92 5.94 9.30
CA GLU A 134 -3.27 7.00 10.07
C GLU A 134 -2.77 8.15 9.17
N LYS A 135 -2.21 7.84 8.00
CA LYS A 135 -1.65 8.83 7.07
C LYS A 135 -2.72 9.54 6.24
N TYR A 136 -3.71 8.79 5.72
CA TYR A 136 -4.65 9.29 4.69
C TYR A 136 -6.11 9.33 5.16
N ASN A 137 -6.43 8.87 6.36
CA ASN A 137 -7.79 8.70 6.90
C ASN A 137 -8.70 7.78 6.05
N GLY A 138 -8.15 7.06 5.08
CA GLY A 138 -8.91 6.17 4.21
C GLY A 138 -8.07 5.05 3.63
N CYS A 139 -8.67 3.85 3.52
CA CYS A 139 -8.05 2.69 2.88
C CYS A 139 -9.11 1.79 2.25
N ILE A 140 -8.75 1.14 1.13
CA ILE A 140 -9.58 0.12 0.48
C ILE A 140 -8.85 -1.21 0.56
N LEU A 141 -9.51 -2.22 1.13
CA LEU A 141 -9.07 -3.62 1.10
C LEU A 141 -9.82 -4.33 -0.04
N ALA A 142 -9.11 -4.60 -1.12
CA ALA A 142 -9.65 -5.09 -2.39
C ALA A 142 -9.29 -6.55 -2.67
N ASP A 143 -9.29 -7.40 -1.65
CA ASP A 143 -8.96 -8.82 -1.77
C ASP A 143 -10.10 -9.60 -2.41
N SER A 144 -9.77 -10.72 -3.08
CA SER A 144 -10.74 -11.65 -3.63
C SER A 144 -11.67 -12.24 -2.57
N VAL A 145 -12.79 -12.77 -3.01
CA VAL A 145 -13.73 -13.49 -2.13
C VAL A 145 -13.03 -14.68 -1.48
N GLY A 146 -13.26 -14.89 -0.19
CA GLY A 146 -12.70 -16.03 0.55
C GLY A 146 -11.33 -15.81 1.19
N LEU A 147 -10.63 -14.72 0.89
CA LEU A 147 -9.31 -14.42 1.50
C LEU A 147 -9.39 -13.87 2.94
N GLY A 148 -10.56 -13.89 3.55
CA GLY A 148 -10.72 -13.53 4.96
C GLY A 148 -10.68 -12.03 5.26
N LYS A 149 -11.13 -11.15 4.35
CA LYS A 149 -11.21 -9.69 4.56
C LYS A 149 -11.81 -9.30 5.90
N THR A 150 -12.83 -10.04 6.36
CA THR A 150 -13.46 -9.81 7.66
C THR A 150 -12.47 -9.94 8.81
N PHE A 151 -11.63 -10.98 8.81
CA PHE A 151 -10.61 -11.17 9.86
C PHE A 151 -9.53 -10.09 9.83
N THR A 152 -9.08 -9.70 8.64
CA THR A 152 -8.16 -8.56 8.47
C THR A 152 -8.80 -7.27 9.03
N ALA A 153 -10.07 -7.00 8.71
CA ALA A 153 -10.78 -5.85 9.24
C ALA A 153 -10.99 -5.92 10.76
N LEU A 154 -11.30 -7.10 11.32
CA LEU A 154 -11.42 -7.29 12.78
C LEU A 154 -10.11 -7.00 13.51
N SER A 155 -8.97 -7.32 12.92
CA SER A 155 -7.67 -6.97 13.50
C SER A 155 -7.44 -5.45 13.52
N VAL A 156 -7.81 -4.75 12.45
CA VAL A 156 -7.78 -3.28 12.40
C VAL A 156 -8.72 -2.69 13.45
N ILE A 157 -9.96 -3.21 13.56
CA ILE A 157 -10.91 -2.80 14.60
C ILE A 157 -10.28 -2.96 15.98
N LYS A 158 -9.66 -4.12 16.27
CA LYS A 158 -9.00 -4.38 17.55
C LYS A 158 -7.91 -3.35 17.89
N TYR A 159 -7.13 -2.93 16.89
CA TYR A 159 -6.12 -1.90 17.05
C TYR A 159 -6.73 -0.56 17.51
N TYR A 160 -7.84 -0.13 16.88
CA TYR A 160 -8.52 1.12 17.25
C TYR A 160 -9.22 1.01 18.60
N GLU A 161 -9.86 -0.11 18.91
CA GLU A 161 -10.49 -0.34 20.20
C GLU A 161 -9.51 -0.33 21.38
N ASN A 162 -8.31 -0.91 21.20
CA ASN A 162 -7.26 -0.87 22.20
C ASN A 162 -6.77 0.56 22.50
N ARG A 163 -7.07 1.50 21.61
CA ARG A 163 -6.84 2.94 21.76
C ARG A 163 -8.09 3.72 22.22
N ASN A 164 -9.11 3.02 22.70
CA ASN A 164 -10.40 3.59 23.11
C ASN A 164 -11.09 4.39 22.01
N LYS A 165 -10.93 3.96 20.75
CA LYS A 165 -11.59 4.56 19.59
C LYS A 165 -12.94 3.89 19.32
N SER A 166 -13.94 4.70 18.97
CA SER A 166 -15.27 4.21 18.61
C SER A 166 -15.30 3.72 17.17
N VAL A 167 -15.85 2.54 16.95
CA VAL A 167 -15.88 1.87 15.65
C VAL A 167 -17.29 1.55 15.21
N LEU A 168 -17.61 1.91 13.97
CA LEU A 168 -18.85 1.55 13.29
C LEU A 168 -18.56 0.61 12.12
N VAL A 169 -19.33 -0.47 12.04
CA VAL A 169 -19.37 -1.35 10.87
C VAL A 169 -20.68 -1.10 10.11
N LEU A 170 -20.56 -0.72 8.85
CA LEU A 170 -21.67 -0.60 7.91
C LEU A 170 -21.64 -1.80 6.97
N CYS A 171 -22.68 -2.65 7.02
CA CYS A 171 -22.75 -3.83 6.18
C CYS A 171 -24.13 -4.00 5.53
N PRO A 172 -24.26 -4.83 4.47
CA PRO A 172 -25.54 -5.31 4.01
C PRO A 172 -26.25 -6.13 5.09
N LYS A 173 -27.58 -6.03 5.19
CA LYS A 173 -28.36 -6.77 6.19
C LYS A 173 -28.08 -8.29 6.20
N LYS A 174 -27.83 -8.86 5.03
CA LYS A 174 -27.51 -10.30 4.88
C LYS A 174 -26.17 -10.73 5.54
N LEU A 175 -25.26 -9.78 5.81
CA LEU A 175 -23.96 -10.03 6.46
C LEU A 175 -23.99 -9.70 7.96
N ASN A 176 -25.14 -9.32 8.50
CA ASN A 176 -25.30 -8.96 9.90
C ASN A 176 -24.76 -10.04 10.85
N ASP A 177 -25.14 -11.29 10.63
CA ASP A 177 -24.80 -12.41 11.53
C ASP A 177 -23.29 -12.68 11.55
N ASN A 178 -22.62 -12.47 10.43
CA ASN A 178 -21.17 -12.59 10.37
C ASN A 178 -20.49 -11.60 11.32
N TRP A 179 -20.94 -10.34 11.31
CA TRP A 179 -20.37 -9.30 12.17
C TRP A 179 -20.80 -9.41 13.63
N ILE A 180 -22.07 -9.76 13.90
CA ILE A 180 -22.56 -9.98 15.27
C ILE A 180 -21.80 -11.10 15.97
N THR A 181 -21.47 -12.19 15.28
CA THR A 181 -20.74 -13.33 15.83
C THR A 181 -19.45 -12.90 16.53
N TYR A 182 -18.70 -11.99 15.95
CA TYR A 182 -17.41 -11.55 16.51
C TYR A 182 -17.53 -10.44 17.55
N ARG A 183 -18.63 -9.70 17.58
CA ARG A 183 -18.87 -8.62 18.56
C ARG A 183 -19.25 -9.15 19.94
N SER A 184 -20.00 -10.21 20.00
CA SER A 184 -20.62 -10.72 21.22
C SER A 184 -19.96 -12.01 21.69
N ASN A 185 -20.14 -12.35 22.97
CA ASN A 185 -19.66 -13.61 23.55
C ASN A 185 -20.58 -14.77 23.12
N TYR A 186 -20.78 -14.96 21.84
CA TYR A 186 -21.48 -16.14 21.35
C TYR A 186 -20.63 -17.40 21.54
N VAL A 187 -21.31 -18.52 21.75
CA VAL A 187 -20.69 -19.84 21.94
C VAL A 187 -19.71 -20.19 20.80
N ASN A 188 -19.99 -19.69 19.61
CA ASN A 188 -19.20 -19.97 18.41
C ASN A 188 -18.21 -18.86 18.03
N ASN A 189 -17.97 -17.87 18.89
CA ASN A 189 -17.03 -16.80 18.61
C ASN A 189 -15.58 -17.27 18.86
N PRO A 190 -14.78 -17.49 17.80
CA PRO A 190 -13.42 -18.01 17.95
C PRO A 190 -12.42 -16.96 18.50
N ILE A 191 -12.85 -15.72 18.66
CA ILE A 191 -12.06 -14.60 19.19
C ILE A 191 -12.75 -13.90 20.37
N ALA A 192 -13.59 -14.64 21.10
CA ALA A 192 -14.40 -14.11 22.19
C ALA A 192 -13.56 -13.39 23.29
N LYS A 193 -12.31 -13.85 23.54
CA LYS A 193 -11.42 -13.23 24.54
C LYS A 193 -10.99 -11.81 24.16
N ASP A 194 -11.04 -11.44 22.88
CA ASP A 194 -10.70 -10.09 22.44
C ASP A 194 -11.77 -9.06 22.79
N ARG A 195 -13.00 -9.50 23.12
CA ARG A 195 -14.13 -8.67 23.59
C ARG A 195 -14.37 -7.44 22.71
N LEU A 196 -14.46 -7.66 21.39
CA LEU A 196 -14.67 -6.60 20.42
C LEU A 196 -15.99 -5.84 20.68
N ARG A 197 -15.93 -4.51 20.57
CA ARG A 197 -17.03 -3.58 20.92
C ARG A 197 -17.27 -2.57 19.81
N TYR A 198 -17.69 -2.99 18.66
CA TYR A 198 -18.07 -2.11 17.56
C TYR A 198 -19.58 -2.10 17.35
N ASP A 199 -20.10 -1.00 16.83
CA ASP A 199 -21.47 -0.90 16.43
C ASP A 199 -21.69 -1.46 15.03
N ILE A 200 -22.86 -2.06 14.80
CA ILE A 200 -23.21 -2.65 13.50
C ILE A 200 -24.51 -2.02 13.02
N LEU A 201 -24.45 -1.35 11.88
CA LEU A 201 -25.59 -0.77 11.20
C LEU A 201 -25.63 -1.20 9.74
N PHE A 202 -26.80 -1.09 9.14
CA PHE A 202 -26.96 -1.47 7.74
C PHE A 202 -26.74 -0.28 6.81
N HIS A 203 -26.35 -0.54 5.58
CA HIS A 203 -26.26 0.49 4.54
C HIS A 203 -27.60 1.26 4.38
N SER A 204 -28.73 0.60 4.59
CA SER A 204 -30.06 1.21 4.55
C SER A 204 -30.33 2.18 5.69
N ASP A 205 -29.70 1.98 6.85
CA ASP A 205 -29.93 2.80 8.03
C ASP A 205 -29.45 4.23 7.86
N LEU A 206 -28.44 4.46 7.00
CA LEU A 206 -28.03 5.80 6.59
C LEU A 206 -29.19 6.63 6.01
N SER A 207 -30.21 5.98 5.41
CA SER A 207 -31.36 6.64 4.79
C SER A 207 -32.56 6.75 5.72
N ARG A 208 -32.49 6.16 6.93
CA ARG A 208 -33.57 6.16 7.91
C ARG A 208 -33.40 7.30 8.90
N THR A 209 -34.52 7.86 9.36
CA THR A 209 -34.55 8.92 10.37
C THR A 209 -34.93 8.41 11.76
N GLY A 210 -35.33 7.15 11.87
CA GLY A 210 -35.73 6.53 13.14
C GLY A 210 -35.87 5.01 13.01
N GLY A 211 -36.19 4.37 14.12
CA GLY A 211 -36.27 2.94 14.28
C GLY A 211 -35.01 2.34 14.90
N GLN A 212 -35.00 1.03 15.10
CA GLN A 212 -33.96 0.35 15.84
C GLN A 212 -33.19 -0.65 14.95
N THR A 213 -31.87 -0.72 15.12
CA THR A 213 -31.01 -1.70 14.45
C THR A 213 -29.99 -2.20 15.46
N ASN A 214 -29.91 -3.52 15.66
CA ASN A 214 -28.96 -4.18 16.59
C ASN A 214 -28.90 -3.57 18.00
N GLY A 215 -30.06 -3.13 18.51
CA GLY A 215 -30.20 -2.51 19.84
C GLY A 215 -29.88 -1.01 19.86
N LEU A 216 -29.55 -0.41 18.73
CA LEU A 216 -29.30 1.02 18.60
C LEU A 216 -30.50 1.76 18.02
N GLU A 217 -30.95 2.81 18.70
CA GLU A 217 -32.01 3.70 18.21
C GLU A 217 -31.41 4.71 17.23
N LEU A 218 -31.85 4.65 15.96
CA LEU A 218 -31.24 5.43 14.87
C LEU A 218 -31.41 6.95 15.03
N SER A 219 -32.46 7.39 15.71
CA SER A 219 -32.72 8.80 16.02
C SER A 219 -31.69 9.38 17.02
N HIS A 220 -31.07 8.53 17.83
CA HIS A 220 -30.11 8.93 18.86
C HIS A 220 -28.64 8.76 18.44
N ILE A 221 -28.39 8.24 17.24
CA ILE A 221 -27.01 8.02 16.77
C ILE A 221 -26.37 9.33 16.38
N ASN A 222 -25.29 9.67 17.04
CA ASN A 222 -24.37 10.70 16.58
C ASN A 222 -23.40 10.11 15.55
N TRP A 223 -23.76 10.16 14.29
CA TRP A 223 -23.03 9.59 13.17
C TRP A 223 -21.59 10.13 13.02
N GLY A 224 -21.34 11.35 13.46
CA GLY A 224 -20.01 11.99 13.41
C GLY A 224 -19.10 11.61 14.57
N ASN A 225 -19.54 10.78 15.52
CA ASN A 225 -18.77 10.43 16.71
C ASN A 225 -17.96 9.13 16.58
N TYR A 226 -17.87 8.56 15.40
CA TYR A 226 -17.08 7.38 15.14
C TYR A 226 -15.68 7.75 14.63
N ASP A 227 -14.65 7.20 15.29
CA ASP A 227 -13.25 7.37 14.89
C ASP A 227 -12.90 6.52 13.67
N LEU A 228 -13.50 5.31 13.57
CA LEU A 228 -13.31 4.41 12.42
C LEU A 228 -14.67 3.92 11.92
N VAL A 229 -14.86 3.98 10.62
CA VAL A 229 -16.00 3.37 9.92
C VAL A 229 -15.48 2.31 8.95
N VAL A 230 -15.91 1.08 9.18
CA VAL A 230 -15.64 -0.07 8.28
C VAL A 230 -16.85 -0.29 7.40
N ILE A 231 -16.68 -0.22 6.09
CA ILE A 231 -17.78 -0.40 5.13
C ILE A 231 -17.58 -1.71 4.38
N ASP A 232 -18.36 -2.72 4.74
CA ASP A 232 -18.33 -4.00 4.04
C ASP A 232 -19.19 -3.93 2.77
N GLU A 233 -18.75 -4.63 1.71
CA GLU A 233 -19.35 -4.56 0.38
C GLU A 233 -19.50 -3.10 -0.12
N SER A 234 -18.41 -2.34 -0.01
CA SER A 234 -18.39 -0.90 -0.28
C SER A 234 -18.77 -0.51 -1.71
N HIS A 235 -18.72 -1.47 -2.66
CA HIS A 235 -19.24 -1.27 -4.02
C HIS A 235 -20.70 -0.80 -4.08
N ASN A 236 -21.48 -1.05 -3.03
CA ASN A 236 -22.86 -0.55 -2.93
C ASN A 236 -22.96 0.98 -2.79
N PHE A 237 -21.84 1.66 -2.50
CA PHE A 237 -21.76 3.12 -2.41
C PHE A 237 -21.15 3.77 -3.68
N ARG A 238 -20.84 2.98 -4.69
CA ARG A 238 -20.15 3.41 -5.91
C ARG A 238 -20.92 4.48 -6.70
N ASN A 239 -22.26 4.43 -6.72
CA ASN A 239 -23.10 5.37 -7.46
C ASN A 239 -23.32 6.65 -6.65
N GLY A 240 -22.23 7.42 -6.49
CA GLY A 240 -22.23 8.65 -5.72
C GLY A 240 -22.80 9.83 -6.49
N GLY A 241 -23.63 10.62 -5.85
CA GLY A 241 -23.79 12.02 -6.17
C GLY A 241 -24.93 12.46 -7.07
N LYS A 242 -25.74 11.58 -7.67
CA LYS A 242 -26.99 12.01 -8.30
C LYS A 242 -28.12 12.00 -7.28
N VAL A 243 -28.65 13.18 -6.98
CA VAL A 243 -29.91 13.33 -6.28
C VAL A 243 -30.99 12.75 -7.19
N THR A 244 -31.48 11.55 -6.89
CA THR A 244 -32.54 10.91 -7.64
C THR A 244 -33.85 11.12 -6.89
N GLY A 245 -34.69 12.02 -7.41
CA GLY A 245 -36.08 12.17 -7.01
C GLY A 245 -36.29 12.87 -5.67
N GLY A 246 -36.77 14.05 -5.73
CA GLY A 246 -37.30 14.93 -4.69
C GLY A 246 -37.72 16.21 -5.38
N ASP A 247 -38.72 16.90 -4.80
CA ASP A 247 -39.02 18.26 -5.20
C ASP A 247 -37.82 19.15 -4.92
N GLU A 248 -37.62 20.24 -5.68
CA GLU A 248 -36.47 21.15 -5.56
C GLU A 248 -36.27 21.67 -4.11
N GLU A 249 -37.30 21.68 -3.27
CA GLU A 249 -37.26 22.09 -1.87
C GLU A 249 -36.75 21.03 -0.89
N ASN A 250 -36.78 19.72 -1.23
CA ASN A 250 -36.28 18.62 -0.39
C ASN A 250 -35.60 17.53 -1.21
N PRO A 251 -34.35 17.74 -1.62
CA PRO A 251 -33.60 16.73 -2.33
C PRO A 251 -33.36 15.50 -1.44
N LYS A 252 -33.84 14.33 -1.84
CA LYS A 252 -33.55 13.08 -1.14
C LYS A 252 -32.06 12.77 -1.29
N GLU A 253 -31.30 13.04 -0.24
CA GLU A 253 -29.90 12.62 -0.15
C GLU A 253 -29.80 11.10 -0.34
N ASN A 254 -28.97 10.66 -1.26
CA ASN A 254 -28.67 9.24 -1.40
C ASN A 254 -27.75 8.75 -0.26
N ARG A 255 -27.60 7.43 -0.11
CA ARG A 255 -26.78 6.82 0.95
C ARG A 255 -25.34 7.32 0.96
N TYR A 256 -24.77 7.54 -0.23
CA TYR A 256 -23.40 8.06 -0.38
C TYR A 256 -23.30 9.48 0.17
N LEU A 257 -24.19 10.36 -0.21
CA LEU A 257 -24.19 11.75 0.28
C LEU A 257 -24.38 11.81 1.80
N ARG A 258 -25.26 10.97 2.35
CA ARG A 258 -25.43 10.88 3.81
C ARG A 258 -24.19 10.35 4.52
N LEU A 259 -23.53 9.33 3.98
CA LEU A 259 -22.26 8.84 4.50
C LEU A 259 -21.23 9.96 4.50
N MET A 260 -21.09 10.67 3.37
CA MET A 260 -20.12 11.77 3.24
C MET A 260 -20.43 12.93 4.18
N ASN A 261 -21.68 13.37 4.24
CA ASN A 261 -22.05 14.59 4.98
C ASN A 261 -22.18 14.35 6.48
N LYS A 262 -22.87 13.26 6.91
CA LYS A 262 -23.17 13.00 8.32
C LYS A 262 -22.08 12.24 9.07
N VAL A 263 -21.36 11.36 8.38
CA VAL A 263 -20.35 10.49 9.00
C VAL A 263 -18.96 11.07 8.81
N ILE A 264 -18.57 11.32 7.57
CA ILE A 264 -17.18 11.67 7.25
C ILE A 264 -16.90 13.14 7.47
N LYS A 265 -17.68 14.05 6.85
CA LYS A 265 -17.44 15.51 6.94
C LYS A 265 -17.81 16.11 8.29
N ALA A 266 -18.88 15.62 8.92
CA ALA A 266 -19.27 16.05 10.26
C ALA A 266 -18.47 15.36 11.38
N GLY A 267 -17.65 14.38 11.04
CA GLY A 267 -16.88 13.58 11.98
C GLY A 267 -15.64 14.28 12.51
N VAL A 268 -15.15 13.76 13.63
CA VAL A 268 -13.90 14.19 14.29
C VAL A 268 -12.68 13.51 13.64
N LYS A 269 -12.39 13.76 12.38
CA LYS A 269 -11.35 13.07 11.58
C LYS A 269 -11.63 11.57 11.44
N THR A 270 -12.87 11.22 11.15
CA THR A 270 -13.31 9.83 10.94
C THR A 270 -12.48 9.14 9.87
N LYS A 271 -11.90 8.00 10.22
CA LYS A 271 -11.16 7.13 9.29
C LYS A 271 -12.12 6.14 8.63
N VAL A 272 -11.87 5.81 7.37
CA VAL A 272 -12.75 4.94 6.58
C VAL A 272 -11.98 3.77 6.00
N LEU A 273 -12.37 2.55 6.39
CA LEU A 273 -11.90 1.31 5.79
C LEU A 273 -13.00 0.72 4.90
N MET A 274 -12.74 0.62 3.61
CA MET A 274 -13.66 0.02 2.64
C MET A 274 -13.24 -1.41 2.32
N LEU A 275 -14.17 -2.36 2.41
CA LEU A 275 -13.97 -3.75 2.01
C LEU A 275 -14.76 -4.02 0.73
N SER A 276 -14.11 -4.59 -0.28
CA SER A 276 -14.78 -4.99 -1.52
C SER A 276 -14.04 -6.13 -2.19
N ALA A 277 -14.75 -7.07 -2.76
CA ALA A 277 -14.17 -8.08 -3.63
C ALA A 277 -14.02 -7.60 -5.08
N THR A 278 -14.79 -6.56 -5.45
CA THR A 278 -14.83 -6.01 -6.81
C THR A 278 -14.74 -4.49 -6.77
N PRO A 279 -13.56 -3.92 -6.46
CA PRO A 279 -13.40 -2.46 -6.34
C PRO A 279 -13.61 -1.75 -7.67
N VAL A 280 -13.29 -2.42 -8.77
CA VAL A 280 -13.48 -1.94 -10.14
C VAL A 280 -14.38 -2.91 -10.89
N ASN A 281 -15.53 -2.46 -11.36
CA ASN A 281 -16.41 -3.20 -12.24
C ASN A 281 -16.50 -2.43 -13.56
N ASN A 282 -15.92 -2.99 -14.60
CA ASN A 282 -16.08 -2.46 -15.96
C ASN A 282 -17.52 -2.76 -16.40
N ARG A 283 -18.36 -1.75 -16.41
CA ARG A 283 -19.58 -1.69 -17.22
C ARG A 283 -19.49 -0.53 -18.18
#